data_1ff272fe219812ecb8b63c9cceed2bb3
#
_entry.id   1ff272fe219812ecb8b63c9cceed2bb3
#
_cell.length_a   1.000
_cell.length_b   1.000
_cell.length_c   1.000
_cell.angle_alpha   90.00
_cell.angle_beta   90.00
_cell.angle_gamma   90.00
#
_symmetry.space_group_name_H-M   'P 1'
#
loop_
_entity.id
_entity.type
_entity.pdbx_description
1 polymer ?
#
loop_
_entity_poly.entity_id
_entity_poly.type
_entity_poly.pdbx_seq_one_letter_code
_entity_poly.pdbx_strand_id
1 'polypeptide(L)'
;MASTLSEETRFEHILVLNVPFPDTHRALLEKHVKSITYIPSARTPGSVPDDVYRKVDVIYGFPGGLENWAQVPNLKFVQLDLAGADNVVRGTMWHEEHAQKVAMATTSGIHMAPISQHFILTTLALFHRLQEHIIVAQVDKRWGKDDEFGGRAFIQELKGKAVGVLGYGHIGRECARLSAAFGARVLAATSDGRKKPQGGYVGHGMGDPDGSIPEAWFSTKDDTSFRDFLSRCDVLVLALPSTGTTRHLLSATTIGYLPSHAIVVNLGRGDTIDTNALLRALDEKRLAGAALDVVEEEPLPDGHPLFGRNNVLITPHVSGRTSMYFERSIQICVENLRRLRQGEEIWNKVDFKRGY
;
A
#
# COMPACT_ATOMS: atom_id res chain seq x y z
N MET A 1 -7.12 -36.12 3.38
CA MET A 1 -6.06 -36.75 4.21
C MET A 1 -4.94 -35.72 4.33
N ALA A 2 -4.76 -35.13 5.51
CA ALA A 2 -3.66 -34.21 5.75
C ALA A 2 -2.38 -35.07 5.87
N SER A 3 -1.46 -34.97 4.91
CA SER A 3 -0.16 -35.59 5.02
C SER A 3 0.58 -34.94 6.18
N THR A 4 0.79 -35.68 7.25
CA THR A 4 1.73 -35.31 8.31
C THR A 4 3.12 -35.27 7.70
N LEU A 5 3.59 -34.04 7.44
CA LEU A 5 4.94 -33.79 6.95
C LEU A 5 5.94 -34.29 8.00
N SER A 6 6.97 -35.01 7.57
CA SER A 6 8.01 -35.54 8.47
C SER A 6 8.72 -34.40 9.21
N GLU A 7 9.16 -34.64 10.46
CA GLU A 7 9.87 -33.62 11.28
C GLU A 7 11.14 -33.09 10.60
N GLU A 8 11.79 -33.89 9.77
CA GLU A 8 13.01 -33.52 9.02
C GLU A 8 12.85 -32.37 8.03
N THR A 9 11.62 -31.99 7.67
CA THR A 9 11.36 -30.92 6.69
C THR A 9 10.93 -29.59 7.31
N ARG A 10 10.88 -29.44 8.64
CA ARG A 10 10.53 -28.20 9.33
C ARG A 10 11.74 -27.24 9.42
N PHE A 11 11.45 -25.93 9.43
CA PHE A 11 12.46 -24.95 9.84
C PHE A 11 12.84 -25.14 11.31
N GLU A 12 14.07 -24.81 11.68
CA GLU A 12 14.58 -25.05 13.04
C GLU A 12 13.98 -24.06 14.03
N HIS A 13 14.05 -22.76 13.71
CA HIS A 13 13.66 -21.73 14.65
C HIS A 13 13.10 -20.48 13.97
N ILE A 14 11.88 -20.09 14.32
CA ILE A 14 11.29 -18.82 13.92
C ILE A 14 11.30 -17.82 15.06
N LEU A 15 11.75 -16.60 14.74
CA LEU A 15 11.66 -15.44 15.60
C LEU A 15 10.48 -14.58 15.14
N VAL A 16 9.49 -14.39 16.03
CA VAL A 16 8.31 -13.54 15.78
C VAL A 16 8.52 -12.21 16.48
N LEU A 17 8.49 -11.12 15.72
CA LEU A 17 8.85 -9.78 16.17
C LEU A 17 7.75 -8.74 15.90
N ASN A 18 7.48 -7.90 16.90
CA ASN A 18 6.71 -6.65 16.74
C ASN A 18 5.26 -6.82 16.23
N VAL A 19 4.71 -8.01 16.28
CA VAL A 19 3.33 -8.33 15.85
C VAL A 19 2.54 -8.92 17.00
N PRO A 20 1.21 -8.77 17.06
CA PRO A 20 0.35 -9.58 17.93
C PRO A 20 0.49 -11.06 17.60
N PHE A 21 0.69 -11.89 18.62
CA PHE A 21 0.93 -13.31 18.41
C PHE A 21 0.10 -14.18 19.36
N PRO A 22 -1.22 -14.31 19.11
CA PRO A 22 -2.12 -15.14 19.89
C PRO A 22 -1.83 -16.65 19.66
N ASP A 23 -2.35 -17.50 20.53
CA ASP A 23 -2.16 -18.95 20.45
C ASP A 23 -2.65 -19.55 19.12
N THR A 24 -3.67 -18.98 18.52
CA THR A 24 -4.14 -19.39 17.18
C THR A 24 -3.07 -19.21 16.10
N HIS A 25 -2.32 -18.11 16.13
CA HIS A 25 -1.20 -17.87 15.21
C HIS A 25 -0.02 -18.78 15.52
N ARG A 26 0.26 -18.99 16.80
CA ARG A 26 1.30 -19.94 17.26
C ARG A 26 1.04 -21.33 16.71
N ALA A 27 -0.16 -21.86 16.89
CA ALA A 27 -0.55 -23.18 16.42
C ALA A 27 -0.43 -23.36 14.89
N LEU A 28 -0.58 -22.27 14.11
CA LEU A 28 -0.35 -22.29 12.68
C LEU A 28 1.15 -22.46 12.35
N LEU A 29 2.03 -21.71 13.02
CA LEU A 29 3.47 -21.78 12.78
C LEU A 29 4.12 -23.07 13.27
N GLU A 30 3.65 -23.64 14.37
CA GLU A 30 4.17 -24.91 14.94
C GLU A 30 4.11 -26.10 13.98
N LYS A 31 3.25 -26.03 12.96
CA LYS A 31 3.18 -27.01 11.87
C LYS A 31 4.37 -26.94 10.90
N HIS A 32 5.08 -25.81 10.88
CA HIS A 32 6.13 -25.50 9.90
C HIS A 32 7.52 -25.33 10.52
N VAL A 33 7.61 -25.10 11.82
CA VAL A 33 8.85 -24.84 12.55
C VAL A 33 8.97 -25.75 13.78
N LYS A 34 10.20 -26.02 14.24
CA LYS A 34 10.44 -26.84 15.44
C LYS A 34 10.35 -26.02 16.73
N SER A 35 10.73 -24.75 16.68
CA SER A 35 10.72 -23.88 17.85
C SER A 35 10.38 -22.42 17.47
N ILE A 36 9.77 -21.70 18.43
CA ILE A 36 9.32 -20.33 18.26
C ILE A 36 9.81 -19.47 19.41
N THR A 37 10.47 -18.35 19.11
CA THR A 37 10.69 -17.26 20.07
C THR A 37 9.80 -16.09 19.69
N TYR A 38 9.11 -15.50 20.67
CA TYR A 38 8.26 -14.33 20.46
C TYR A 38 8.76 -13.16 21.29
N ILE A 39 9.02 -12.02 20.63
CA ILE A 39 9.40 -10.75 21.27
C ILE A 39 8.45 -9.66 20.76
N PRO A 40 7.52 -9.18 21.59
CA PRO A 40 6.46 -8.27 21.17
C PRO A 40 6.95 -6.86 20.82
N SER A 41 8.14 -6.47 21.30
CA SER A 41 8.72 -5.15 21.05
C SER A 41 10.24 -5.26 20.92
N ALA A 42 10.73 -5.25 19.67
CA ALA A 42 12.15 -5.38 19.32
C ALA A 42 12.48 -4.49 18.13
N ARG A 43 12.48 -3.16 18.36
CA ARG A 43 12.66 -2.18 17.27
C ARG A 43 14.04 -1.52 17.25
N THR A 44 14.82 -1.72 18.29
CA THR A 44 16.14 -1.10 18.45
C THR A 44 17.23 -2.17 18.53
N PRO A 45 18.48 -1.87 18.16
CA PRO A 45 19.62 -2.73 18.38
C PRO A 45 19.70 -3.22 19.83
N GLY A 46 20.06 -4.51 20.02
CA GLY A 46 20.17 -5.13 21.34
C GLY A 46 18.82 -5.54 21.99
N SER A 47 17.67 -5.25 21.36
CA SER A 47 16.36 -5.68 21.88
C SER A 47 16.09 -7.18 21.74
N VAL A 48 16.84 -7.87 20.89
CA VAL A 48 16.84 -9.34 20.76
C VAL A 48 18.19 -9.87 21.24
N PRO A 49 18.24 -10.84 22.17
CA PRO A 49 19.50 -11.45 22.63
C PRO A 49 20.25 -12.15 21.48
N ASP A 50 21.57 -12.05 21.46
CA ASP A 50 22.42 -12.65 20.41
C ASP A 50 22.28 -14.17 20.31
N ASP A 51 22.07 -14.86 21.43
CA ASP A 51 21.87 -16.30 21.44
C ASP A 51 20.55 -16.73 20.81
N VAL A 52 19.54 -15.85 20.80
CA VAL A 52 18.30 -16.02 20.06
C VAL A 52 18.56 -15.84 18.56
N TYR A 53 19.21 -14.73 18.16
CA TYR A 53 19.50 -14.47 16.76
C TYR A 53 20.32 -15.58 16.09
N ARG A 54 21.32 -16.16 16.78
CA ARG A 54 22.18 -17.24 16.25
C ARG A 54 21.43 -18.52 15.89
N LYS A 55 20.25 -18.77 16.46
CA LYS A 55 19.45 -19.97 16.22
C LYS A 55 18.44 -19.79 15.10
N VAL A 56 18.16 -18.54 14.71
CA VAL A 56 17.04 -18.18 13.83
C VAL A 56 17.36 -18.52 12.37
N ASP A 57 16.47 -19.25 11.73
CA ASP A 57 16.45 -19.44 10.28
C ASP A 57 15.27 -18.75 9.58
N VAL A 58 14.25 -18.31 10.36
CA VAL A 58 13.10 -17.53 9.87
C VAL A 58 12.80 -16.35 10.81
N ILE A 59 12.54 -15.18 10.25
CA ILE A 59 11.97 -14.03 10.98
C ILE A 59 10.57 -13.74 10.42
N TYR A 60 9.58 -13.58 11.31
CA TYR A 60 8.26 -13.04 10.98
C TYR A 60 8.02 -11.74 11.73
N GLY A 61 7.74 -10.66 10.98
CA GLY A 61 7.57 -9.32 11.48
C GLY A 61 8.68 -8.36 11.03
N PHE A 62 8.75 -7.19 11.65
CA PHE A 62 9.74 -6.16 11.30
C PHE A 62 11.09 -6.39 12.02
N PRO A 63 12.21 -6.66 11.31
CA PRO A 63 13.50 -6.99 11.89
C PRO A 63 14.30 -5.73 12.29
N GLY A 64 13.69 -4.72 12.90
CA GLY A 64 14.28 -3.40 13.14
C GLY A 64 15.47 -3.34 14.11
N GLY A 65 15.78 -4.43 14.81
CA GLY A 65 16.95 -4.50 15.69
C GLY A 65 18.14 -5.25 15.08
N LEU A 66 18.03 -5.71 13.84
CA LEU A 66 19.06 -6.47 13.15
C LEU A 66 20.02 -5.53 12.42
N GLU A 67 21.33 -5.62 12.70
CA GLU A 67 22.35 -4.70 12.20
C GLU A 67 23.30 -5.34 11.18
N ASN A 68 23.62 -6.63 11.33
CA ASN A 68 24.55 -7.32 10.47
C ASN A 68 24.32 -8.83 10.39
N TRP A 69 24.88 -9.46 9.35
CA TRP A 69 24.69 -10.89 9.07
C TRP A 69 25.34 -11.82 10.10
N ALA A 70 26.36 -11.37 10.83
CA ALA A 70 27.00 -12.19 11.86
C ALA A 70 26.08 -12.49 13.05
N GLN A 71 25.05 -11.67 13.26
CA GLN A 71 24.02 -11.92 14.28
C GLN A 71 23.11 -13.10 13.90
N VAL A 72 22.83 -13.29 12.60
CA VAL A 72 21.87 -14.28 12.08
C VAL A 72 22.50 -15.22 11.05
N PRO A 73 23.54 -15.99 11.39
CA PRO A 73 24.30 -16.79 10.44
C PRO A 73 23.47 -17.89 9.75
N ASN A 74 22.34 -18.26 10.31
CA ASN A 74 21.45 -19.31 9.81
C ASN A 74 20.21 -18.80 9.12
N LEU A 75 20.02 -17.47 9.01
CA LEU A 75 18.80 -16.86 8.46
C LEU A 75 18.62 -17.23 6.97
N LYS A 76 17.46 -17.77 6.65
CA LYS A 76 17.06 -18.19 5.29
C LYS A 76 15.89 -17.37 4.74
N PHE A 77 14.98 -16.95 5.63
CA PHE A 77 13.76 -16.28 5.22
C PHE A 77 13.31 -15.18 6.20
N VAL A 78 12.86 -14.06 5.64
CA VAL A 78 12.18 -12.98 6.37
C VAL A 78 10.81 -12.75 5.77
N GLN A 79 9.76 -12.98 6.54
CA GLN A 79 8.41 -12.55 6.21
C GLN A 79 8.11 -11.24 6.92
N LEU A 80 8.07 -10.16 6.18
CA LEU A 80 7.64 -8.87 6.74
C LEU A 80 6.12 -8.90 6.98
N ASP A 81 5.70 -8.27 8.05
CA ASP A 81 4.29 -7.98 8.35
C ASP A 81 3.75 -6.74 7.62
N LEU A 82 4.56 -6.09 6.79
CA LEU A 82 4.28 -4.87 6.04
C LEU A 82 4.07 -5.14 4.54
N ALA A 83 3.27 -4.30 3.88
CA ALA A 83 3.06 -4.39 2.44
C ALA A 83 4.25 -3.82 1.63
N GLY A 84 4.99 -2.86 2.17
CA GLY A 84 6.21 -2.30 1.57
C GLY A 84 7.47 -2.79 2.27
N ALA A 85 8.55 -2.97 1.54
CA ALA A 85 9.86 -3.34 2.07
C ALA A 85 10.81 -2.14 2.20
N ASP A 86 10.44 -0.96 1.73
CA ASP A 86 11.28 0.23 1.61
C ASP A 86 12.02 0.60 2.89
N ASN A 87 11.37 0.52 4.05
CA ASN A 87 11.98 0.82 5.35
C ASN A 87 13.02 -0.23 5.82
N VAL A 88 12.94 -1.46 5.30
CA VAL A 88 13.89 -2.53 5.63
C VAL A 88 15.04 -2.52 4.65
N VAL A 89 14.76 -2.50 3.36
CA VAL A 89 15.79 -2.61 2.31
C VAL A 89 16.70 -1.38 2.22
N ARG A 90 16.36 -0.25 2.86
CA ARG A 90 17.26 0.91 3.01
C ARG A 90 18.44 0.63 3.95
N GLY A 91 18.35 -0.35 4.83
CA GLY A 91 19.44 -0.75 5.73
C GLY A 91 20.64 -1.29 4.95
N THR A 92 21.87 -0.90 5.35
CA THR A 92 23.12 -1.22 4.63
C THR A 92 23.34 -2.71 4.44
N MET A 93 23.01 -3.53 5.44
CA MET A 93 23.17 -4.98 5.37
C MET A 93 22.41 -5.64 4.21
N TRP A 94 21.25 -5.07 3.80
CA TRP A 94 20.42 -5.63 2.72
C TRP A 94 20.98 -5.35 1.33
N HIS A 95 22.06 -4.55 1.21
CA HIS A 95 22.82 -4.32 -0.02
C HIS A 95 24.07 -5.19 -0.14
N GLU A 96 24.41 -5.94 0.90
CA GLU A 96 25.53 -6.88 0.89
C GLU A 96 25.21 -8.15 0.06
N GLU A 97 26.25 -8.82 -0.44
CA GLU A 97 26.10 -10.05 -1.22
C GLU A 97 25.32 -11.14 -0.43
N HIS A 98 25.46 -11.18 0.88
CA HIS A 98 24.79 -12.14 1.75
C HIS A 98 23.25 -12.02 1.69
N ALA A 99 22.73 -10.81 1.48
CA ALA A 99 21.27 -10.57 1.36
C ALA A 99 20.66 -11.39 0.21
N GLN A 100 21.42 -11.66 -0.85
CA GLN A 100 20.93 -12.44 -1.99
C GLN A 100 20.69 -13.93 -1.63
N LYS A 101 21.24 -14.41 -0.52
CA LYS A 101 21.03 -15.78 -0.03
C LYS A 101 19.82 -15.91 0.88
N VAL A 102 19.24 -14.79 1.31
CA VAL A 102 18.09 -14.74 2.21
C VAL A 102 16.86 -14.31 1.42
N ALA A 103 15.82 -15.15 1.43
CA ALA A 103 14.56 -14.77 0.83
C ALA A 103 13.83 -13.76 1.74
N MET A 104 13.24 -12.72 1.15
CA MET A 104 12.36 -11.78 1.86
C MET A 104 11.04 -11.67 1.13
N ALA A 105 9.95 -11.60 1.87
CA ALA A 105 8.61 -11.39 1.34
C ALA A 105 7.84 -10.34 2.16
N THR A 106 6.94 -9.63 1.49
CA THR A 106 5.99 -8.69 2.11
C THR A 106 4.60 -9.31 2.27
N THR A 107 3.72 -8.60 2.97
CA THR A 107 2.29 -8.95 3.03
C THR A 107 1.46 -8.19 1.99
N SER A 108 2.05 -7.81 0.87
CA SER A 108 1.30 -7.17 -0.22
C SER A 108 0.07 -8.00 -0.60
N GLY A 109 -1.06 -7.32 -0.81
CA GLY A 109 -2.35 -7.95 -1.12
C GLY A 109 -3.31 -8.06 0.08
N ILE A 110 -2.85 -8.13 1.33
CA ILE A 110 -3.77 -8.19 2.49
C ILE A 110 -4.58 -6.90 2.67
N HIS A 111 -4.08 -5.80 2.14
CA HIS A 111 -4.65 -4.45 2.27
C HIS A 111 -5.61 -4.08 1.12
N MET A 112 -5.81 -4.98 0.15
CA MET A 112 -6.64 -4.67 -1.04
C MET A 112 -8.02 -4.15 -0.65
N ALA A 113 -8.76 -4.89 0.19
CA ALA A 113 -10.10 -4.52 0.58
C ALA A 113 -10.18 -3.19 1.33
N PRO A 114 -9.49 -2.98 2.46
CA PRO A 114 -9.64 -1.75 3.23
C PRO A 114 -9.17 -0.51 2.46
N ILE A 115 -8.05 -0.58 1.73
CA ILE A 115 -7.52 0.57 0.99
C ILE A 115 -8.42 0.95 -0.19
N SER A 116 -8.91 -0.02 -0.94
CA SER A 116 -9.81 0.27 -2.08
C SER A 116 -11.19 0.75 -1.64
N GLN A 117 -11.69 0.28 -0.48
CA GLN A 117 -12.90 0.83 0.14
C GLN A 117 -12.66 2.27 0.59
N HIS A 118 -11.50 2.58 1.16
CA HIS A 118 -11.11 3.94 1.53
C HIS A 118 -11.02 4.85 0.29
N PHE A 119 -10.51 4.34 -0.83
CA PHE A 119 -10.51 5.05 -2.11
C PHE A 119 -11.93 5.46 -2.53
N ILE A 120 -12.86 4.52 -2.57
CA ILE A 120 -14.25 4.80 -2.94
C ILE A 120 -14.91 5.76 -1.95
N LEU A 121 -14.72 5.52 -0.64
CA LEU A 121 -15.25 6.38 0.43
C LEU A 121 -14.82 7.84 0.24
N THR A 122 -13.53 8.08 0.09
CA THR A 122 -12.97 9.44 0.02
C THR A 122 -13.26 10.11 -1.32
N THR A 123 -13.31 9.35 -2.42
CA THR A 123 -13.74 9.85 -3.73
C THR A 123 -15.19 10.33 -3.68
N LEU A 124 -16.11 9.52 -3.16
CA LEU A 124 -17.51 9.89 -3.03
C LEU A 124 -17.71 11.00 -1.99
N ALA A 125 -16.94 11.02 -0.92
CA ALA A 125 -17.00 12.11 0.07
C ALA A 125 -16.64 13.47 -0.57
N LEU A 126 -15.61 13.53 -1.43
CA LEU A 126 -15.27 14.75 -2.17
C LEU A 126 -16.36 15.11 -3.20
N PHE A 127 -16.88 14.12 -3.96
CA PHE A 127 -17.92 14.34 -4.96
C PHE A 127 -19.23 14.83 -4.35
N HIS A 128 -19.57 14.34 -3.16
CA HIS A 128 -20.76 14.70 -2.41
C HIS A 128 -20.54 15.87 -1.43
N ARG A 129 -19.30 16.42 -1.34
CA ARG A 129 -18.92 17.48 -0.38
C ARG A 129 -19.28 17.12 1.07
N LEU A 130 -19.13 15.82 1.40
CA LEU A 130 -19.61 15.26 2.65
C LEU A 130 -18.99 15.94 3.88
N GLN A 131 -17.68 16.31 3.82
CA GLN A 131 -17.01 17.01 4.91
C GLN A 131 -17.64 18.36 5.26
N GLU A 132 -18.11 19.11 4.26
CA GLU A 132 -18.79 20.39 4.46
C GLU A 132 -20.14 20.17 5.14
N HIS A 133 -20.91 19.20 4.71
CA HIS A 133 -22.17 18.82 5.33
C HIS A 133 -21.98 18.33 6.78
N ILE A 134 -20.92 17.55 7.04
CA ILE A 134 -20.58 17.10 8.40
C ILE A 134 -20.27 18.29 9.30
N ILE A 135 -19.48 19.26 8.84
CA ILE A 135 -19.14 20.45 9.62
C ILE A 135 -20.41 21.21 9.98
N VAL A 136 -21.29 21.51 9.01
CA VAL A 136 -22.56 22.22 9.26
C VAL A 136 -23.44 21.46 10.24
N ALA A 137 -23.55 20.13 10.10
CA ALA A 137 -24.40 19.33 10.99
C ALA A 137 -23.81 19.16 12.39
N GLN A 138 -22.50 18.92 12.51
CA GLN A 138 -21.86 18.57 13.78
C GLN A 138 -21.37 19.79 14.56
N VAL A 139 -20.83 20.80 13.86
CA VAL A 139 -20.26 22.02 14.48
C VAL A 139 -21.33 23.11 14.61
N ASP A 140 -21.99 23.45 13.49
CA ASP A 140 -23.00 24.52 13.48
C ASP A 140 -24.35 24.06 14.02
N LYS A 141 -24.58 22.75 14.11
CA LYS A 141 -25.80 22.11 14.65
C LYS A 141 -27.09 22.62 13.98
N ARG A 142 -27.05 22.76 12.65
CA ARG A 142 -28.17 23.24 11.84
C ARG A 142 -28.31 22.47 10.53
N TRP A 143 -29.44 22.67 9.87
CA TRP A 143 -29.62 22.21 8.49
C TRP A 143 -28.91 23.16 7.52
N GLY A 144 -28.05 22.64 6.64
CA GLY A 144 -27.36 23.41 5.62
C GLY A 144 -28.30 23.91 4.55
N LYS A 145 -27.99 25.06 3.94
CA LYS A 145 -28.76 25.66 2.84
C LYS A 145 -27.99 25.48 1.53
N ASP A 146 -28.72 25.34 0.40
CA ASP A 146 -28.13 25.06 -0.90
C ASP A 146 -27.14 26.13 -1.37
N ASP A 147 -27.35 27.39 -1.00
CA ASP A 147 -26.49 28.53 -1.35
C ASP A 147 -25.16 28.59 -0.58
N GLU A 148 -25.10 27.95 0.59
CA GLU A 148 -23.92 27.95 1.45
C GLU A 148 -22.76 27.13 0.89
N PHE A 149 -23.05 26.16 0.04
CA PHE A 149 -22.06 25.29 -0.60
C PHE A 149 -21.53 25.82 -1.94
N GLY A 150 -21.43 27.16 -2.07
CA GLY A 150 -20.90 27.84 -3.25
C GLY A 150 -21.81 27.80 -4.47
N GLY A 151 -23.13 27.78 -4.25
CA GLY A 151 -24.15 27.77 -5.30
C GLY A 151 -24.16 26.49 -6.15
N ARG A 152 -23.51 25.43 -5.70
CA ARG A 152 -23.49 24.12 -6.35
C ARG A 152 -24.38 23.15 -5.58
N ALA A 153 -25.67 23.19 -5.86
CA ALA A 153 -26.66 22.26 -5.27
C ALA A 153 -26.46 20.81 -5.70
N PHE A 154 -25.63 20.54 -6.72
CA PHE A 154 -25.52 19.22 -7.32
C PHE A 154 -24.20 18.52 -6.93
N ILE A 155 -24.32 17.27 -6.50
CA ILE A 155 -23.22 16.33 -6.28
C ILE A 155 -22.72 15.79 -7.62
N GLN A 156 -21.54 15.17 -7.61
CA GLN A 156 -21.00 14.42 -8.75
C GLN A 156 -21.19 12.92 -8.56
N GLU A 157 -21.40 12.22 -9.66
CA GLU A 157 -21.47 10.76 -9.68
C GLU A 157 -20.16 10.17 -10.22
N LEU A 158 -19.78 8.99 -9.71
CA LEU A 158 -18.61 8.26 -10.23
C LEU A 158 -18.93 7.57 -11.58
N LYS A 159 -20.19 7.26 -11.84
CA LYS A 159 -20.64 6.64 -13.09
C LYS A 159 -20.23 7.48 -14.31
N GLY A 160 -19.60 6.83 -15.28
CA GLY A 160 -19.13 7.46 -16.53
C GLY A 160 -17.83 8.26 -16.40
N LYS A 161 -17.33 8.51 -15.19
CA LYS A 161 -16.05 9.17 -14.96
C LYS A 161 -14.88 8.29 -15.39
N ALA A 162 -13.77 8.90 -15.79
CA ALA A 162 -12.53 8.22 -16.06
C ALA A 162 -11.67 8.16 -14.79
N VAL A 163 -11.48 6.96 -14.25
CA VAL A 163 -10.59 6.70 -13.12
C VAL A 163 -9.24 6.24 -13.63
N GLY A 164 -8.23 7.10 -13.48
CA GLY A 164 -6.83 6.76 -13.77
C GLY A 164 -6.20 6.07 -12.56
N VAL A 165 -5.72 4.85 -12.77
CA VAL A 165 -5.00 4.07 -11.75
C VAL A 165 -3.51 4.15 -12.04
N LEU A 166 -2.78 4.93 -11.25
CA LEU A 166 -1.34 5.08 -11.32
C LEU A 166 -0.67 4.08 -10.39
N GLY A 167 -0.13 3.00 -10.97
CA GLY A 167 0.34 1.80 -10.26
C GLY A 167 -0.71 0.70 -10.23
N TYR A 168 -0.58 -0.28 -11.14
CA TYR A 168 -1.55 -1.37 -11.30
C TYR A 168 -1.11 -2.66 -10.60
N GLY A 169 -0.71 -2.52 -9.32
CA GLY A 169 -0.43 -3.62 -8.39
C GLY A 169 -1.70 -4.14 -7.69
N HIS A 170 -1.55 -4.82 -6.55
CA HIS A 170 -2.68 -5.38 -5.80
C HIS A 170 -3.75 -4.33 -5.48
N ILE A 171 -3.36 -3.18 -4.89
CA ILE A 171 -4.28 -2.11 -4.51
C ILE A 171 -4.91 -1.48 -5.74
N GLY A 172 -4.09 -1.12 -6.75
CA GLY A 172 -4.60 -0.47 -7.96
C GLY A 172 -5.61 -1.33 -8.73
N ARG A 173 -5.39 -2.65 -8.80
CA ARG A 173 -6.33 -3.58 -9.43
C ARG A 173 -7.68 -3.64 -8.70
N GLU A 174 -7.66 -3.61 -7.38
CA GLU A 174 -8.90 -3.61 -6.61
C GLU A 174 -9.62 -2.26 -6.70
N CYS A 175 -8.88 -1.14 -6.69
CA CYS A 175 -9.45 0.18 -6.99
C CYS A 175 -10.10 0.20 -8.38
N ALA A 176 -9.47 -0.41 -9.37
CA ALA A 176 -10.02 -0.56 -10.73
C ALA A 176 -11.32 -1.37 -10.73
N ARG A 177 -11.32 -2.53 -10.05
CA ARG A 177 -12.50 -3.39 -9.95
C ARG A 177 -13.69 -2.68 -9.30
N LEU A 178 -13.46 -1.98 -8.20
CA LEU A 178 -14.52 -1.21 -7.53
C LEU A 178 -14.97 -0.03 -8.40
N SER A 179 -14.06 0.69 -9.04
CA SER A 179 -14.44 1.78 -9.97
C SER A 179 -15.34 1.30 -11.10
N ALA A 180 -15.01 0.16 -11.71
CA ALA A 180 -15.83 -0.45 -12.76
C ALA A 180 -17.21 -0.88 -12.23
N ALA A 181 -17.29 -1.40 -10.99
CA ALA A 181 -18.55 -1.75 -10.35
C ALA A 181 -19.47 -0.54 -10.10
N PHE A 182 -18.88 0.66 -9.91
CA PHE A 182 -19.62 1.93 -9.86
C PHE A 182 -19.90 2.54 -11.25
N GLY A 183 -19.58 1.82 -12.33
CA GLY A 183 -19.83 2.28 -13.69
C GLY A 183 -18.83 3.32 -14.22
N ALA A 184 -17.66 3.45 -13.59
CA ALA A 184 -16.57 4.28 -14.09
C ALA A 184 -15.78 3.57 -15.21
N ARG A 185 -15.19 4.34 -16.11
CA ARG A 185 -14.18 3.87 -17.05
C ARG A 185 -12.83 3.82 -16.35
N VAL A 186 -12.02 2.83 -16.61
CA VAL A 186 -10.72 2.66 -15.95
C VAL A 186 -9.58 2.82 -16.95
N LEU A 187 -8.61 3.66 -16.61
CA LEU A 187 -7.33 3.81 -17.30
C LEU A 187 -6.23 3.33 -16.36
N ALA A 188 -5.20 2.65 -16.87
CA ALA A 188 -4.07 2.19 -16.07
C ALA A 188 -2.75 2.76 -16.56
N ALA A 189 -1.91 3.24 -15.63
CA ALA A 189 -0.54 3.63 -15.93
C ALA A 189 0.46 2.82 -15.09
N THR A 190 1.47 2.28 -15.77
CA THR A 190 2.58 1.52 -15.17
C THR A 190 3.91 1.99 -15.76
N SER A 191 5.03 1.52 -15.23
CA SER A 191 6.35 1.94 -15.73
C SER A 191 6.58 1.61 -17.22
N ASP A 192 5.97 0.53 -17.74
CA ASP A 192 6.14 0.08 -19.13
C ASP A 192 4.86 0.11 -19.97
N GLY A 193 3.74 0.54 -19.39
CA GLY A 193 2.46 0.65 -20.07
C GLY A 193 1.86 -0.69 -20.51
N ARG A 194 2.32 -1.79 -19.96
CA ARG A 194 1.92 -3.14 -20.41
C ARG A 194 0.97 -3.80 -19.43
N LYS A 195 -0.04 -4.44 -20.00
CA LYS A 195 -0.89 -5.38 -19.28
C LYS A 195 -0.07 -6.58 -18.81
N LYS A 196 -0.24 -6.96 -17.54
CA LYS A 196 0.42 -8.11 -16.92
C LYS A 196 -0.57 -8.89 -16.07
N PRO A 197 -0.42 -10.22 -15.94
CA PRO A 197 -1.20 -11.00 -14.99
C PRO A 197 -0.89 -10.56 -13.55
N GLN A 198 -1.86 -10.75 -12.66
CA GLN A 198 -1.68 -10.52 -11.23
C GLN A 198 -0.94 -11.70 -10.61
N GLY A 199 0.11 -11.41 -9.83
CA GLY A 199 0.86 -12.42 -9.07
C GLY A 199 0.71 -12.20 -7.56
N GLY A 200 1.31 -13.10 -6.77
CA GLY A 200 1.32 -13.02 -5.31
C GLY A 200 -0.01 -13.40 -4.65
N TYR A 201 -0.18 -12.95 -3.41
CA TYR A 201 -1.42 -13.20 -2.66
C TYR A 201 -2.55 -12.28 -3.14
N VAL A 202 -3.69 -12.88 -3.44
CA VAL A 202 -4.91 -12.15 -3.84
C VAL A 202 -6.09 -12.70 -3.03
N GLY A 203 -6.85 -11.81 -2.39
CA GLY A 203 -8.09 -12.18 -1.71
C GLY A 203 -9.14 -12.74 -2.70
N HIS A 204 -9.91 -13.71 -2.25
CA HIS A 204 -10.94 -14.33 -3.10
C HIS A 204 -11.92 -13.29 -3.68
N GLY A 205 -12.15 -13.33 -4.98
CA GLY A 205 -13.06 -12.41 -5.69
C GLY A 205 -12.55 -10.98 -5.82
N MET A 206 -11.27 -10.73 -5.57
CA MET A 206 -10.65 -9.40 -5.59
C MET A 206 -9.67 -9.25 -6.76
N GLY A 207 -9.31 -7.99 -7.03
CA GLY A 207 -8.33 -7.63 -8.03
C GLY A 207 -8.82 -7.74 -9.47
N ASP A 208 -7.86 -7.86 -10.37
CA ASP A 208 -8.06 -8.03 -11.82
C ASP A 208 -7.00 -9.00 -12.33
N PRO A 209 -7.26 -10.31 -12.26
CA PRO A 209 -6.26 -11.35 -12.52
C PRO A 209 -5.55 -11.19 -13.87
N ASP A 210 -6.29 -10.84 -14.90
CA ASP A 210 -5.77 -10.75 -16.26
C ASP A 210 -5.41 -9.33 -16.68
N GLY A 211 -5.70 -8.31 -15.85
CA GLY A 211 -5.55 -6.90 -16.22
C GLY A 211 -6.54 -6.48 -17.31
N SER A 212 -7.75 -7.02 -17.31
CA SER A 212 -8.76 -6.81 -18.36
C SER A 212 -9.73 -5.65 -18.11
N ILE A 213 -9.73 -5.10 -16.89
CA ILE A 213 -10.61 -3.99 -16.51
C ILE A 213 -10.23 -2.65 -17.20
N PRO A 214 -8.93 -2.25 -17.30
CA PRO A 214 -8.59 -0.99 -17.96
C PRO A 214 -8.90 -1.01 -19.46
N GLU A 215 -9.57 0.03 -19.93
CA GLU A 215 -9.82 0.25 -21.37
C GLU A 215 -8.57 0.67 -22.14
N ALA A 216 -7.57 1.26 -21.42
CA ALA A 216 -6.29 1.67 -22.01
C ALA A 216 -5.15 1.58 -20.99
N TRP A 217 -3.93 1.35 -21.51
CA TRP A 217 -2.69 1.22 -20.75
C TRP A 217 -1.67 2.26 -21.19
N PHE A 218 -1.00 2.89 -20.21
CA PHE A 218 -0.08 4.00 -20.44
C PHE A 218 1.24 3.76 -19.72
N SER A 219 2.34 4.29 -20.30
CA SER A 219 3.67 4.23 -19.71
C SER A 219 4.01 5.52 -18.96
N THR A 220 4.50 5.40 -17.72
CA THR A 220 5.05 6.54 -16.97
C THR A 220 6.47 6.93 -17.41
N LYS A 221 7.13 6.10 -18.23
CA LYS A 221 8.46 6.37 -18.80
C LYS A 221 8.41 7.06 -20.16
N ASP A 222 7.24 7.18 -20.75
CA ASP A 222 7.00 7.90 -21.99
C ASP A 222 6.17 9.13 -21.67
N ASP A 223 6.77 10.32 -21.81
CA ASP A 223 6.14 11.59 -21.42
C ASP A 223 4.84 11.86 -22.19
N THR A 224 4.77 11.50 -23.46
CA THR A 224 3.58 11.65 -24.29
C THR A 224 2.45 10.75 -23.80
N SER A 225 2.77 9.48 -23.54
CA SER A 225 1.83 8.50 -23.00
C SER A 225 1.34 8.91 -21.60
N PHE A 226 2.24 9.38 -20.72
CA PHE A 226 1.88 9.80 -19.38
C PHE A 226 1.04 11.07 -19.37
N ARG A 227 1.35 12.04 -20.25
CA ARG A 227 0.53 13.24 -20.44
C ARG A 227 -0.87 12.89 -20.96
N ASP A 228 -1.00 12.01 -21.96
CA ASP A 228 -2.31 11.55 -22.45
C ASP A 228 -3.11 10.87 -21.34
N PHE A 229 -2.49 9.99 -20.55
CA PHE A 229 -3.11 9.38 -19.38
C PHE A 229 -3.69 10.41 -18.42
N LEU A 230 -2.86 11.34 -17.94
CA LEU A 230 -3.26 12.35 -16.95
C LEU A 230 -4.38 13.27 -17.47
N SER A 231 -4.30 13.68 -18.74
CA SER A 231 -5.28 14.57 -19.35
C SER A 231 -6.70 13.99 -19.43
N ARG A 232 -6.82 12.67 -19.30
CA ARG A 232 -8.09 11.95 -19.40
C ARG A 232 -8.70 11.56 -18.04
N CYS A 233 -8.00 11.80 -16.92
CA CYS A 233 -8.44 11.39 -15.59
C CYS A 233 -9.40 12.39 -14.97
N ASP A 234 -10.62 11.97 -14.63
CA ASP A 234 -11.50 12.72 -13.72
C ASP A 234 -11.13 12.45 -12.26
N VAL A 235 -10.69 11.22 -11.96
CA VAL A 235 -10.15 10.80 -10.67
C VAL A 235 -8.81 10.12 -10.92
N LEU A 236 -7.74 10.59 -10.27
CA LEU A 236 -6.44 9.93 -10.30
C LEU A 236 -6.16 9.27 -8.95
N VAL A 237 -6.07 7.94 -8.92
CA VAL A 237 -5.65 7.20 -7.73
C VAL A 237 -4.19 6.76 -7.85
N LEU A 238 -3.37 7.09 -6.84
CA LEU A 238 -1.97 6.68 -6.74
C LEU A 238 -1.85 5.48 -5.81
N ALA A 239 -1.31 4.37 -6.34
CA ALA A 239 -1.01 3.14 -5.61
C ALA A 239 0.45 2.70 -5.90
N LEU A 240 1.37 3.65 -5.84
CA LEU A 240 2.79 3.48 -6.16
C LEU A 240 3.64 3.25 -4.91
N PRO A 241 4.72 2.44 -5.00
CA PRO A 241 5.77 2.43 -4.00
C PRO A 241 6.63 3.69 -4.08
N SER A 242 7.37 4.02 -3.00
CA SER A 242 8.42 5.05 -3.01
C SER A 242 9.70 4.49 -3.61
N THR A 243 10.11 5.04 -4.74
CA THR A 243 11.36 4.72 -5.45
C THR A 243 11.96 5.99 -6.04
N GLY A 244 13.21 5.93 -6.49
CA GLY A 244 13.84 7.07 -7.17
C GLY A 244 13.08 7.57 -8.41
N THR A 245 12.29 6.70 -9.06
CA THR A 245 11.51 7.05 -10.27
C THR A 245 10.07 7.44 -9.99
N THR A 246 9.57 7.19 -8.78
CA THR A 246 8.19 7.54 -8.40
C THR A 246 8.13 8.76 -7.49
N ARG A 247 9.26 9.17 -6.91
CA ARG A 247 9.36 10.39 -6.11
C ARG A 247 9.00 11.60 -6.96
N HIS A 248 8.06 12.42 -6.45
CA HIS A 248 7.52 13.61 -7.12
C HIS A 248 7.09 13.36 -8.59
N LEU A 249 6.64 12.13 -8.88
CA LEU A 249 6.08 11.82 -10.20
C LEU A 249 4.88 12.72 -10.51
N LEU A 250 4.09 13.08 -9.48
CA LEU A 250 3.12 14.17 -9.53
C LEU A 250 3.78 15.48 -9.09
N SER A 251 4.40 16.16 -10.05
CA SER A 251 5.06 17.45 -9.95
C SER A 251 4.15 18.59 -10.42
N ALA A 252 4.61 19.85 -10.36
CA ALA A 252 3.87 20.98 -10.90
C ALA A 252 3.54 20.80 -12.40
N THR A 253 4.46 20.22 -13.17
CA THR A 253 4.25 19.97 -14.60
C THR A 253 3.20 18.90 -14.83
N THR A 254 3.31 17.76 -14.15
CA THR A 254 2.42 16.61 -14.37
C THR A 254 1.03 16.82 -13.77
N ILE A 255 0.91 17.52 -12.62
CA ILE A 255 -0.38 18.00 -12.11
C ILE A 255 -1.07 18.93 -13.13
N GLY A 256 -0.29 19.75 -13.83
CA GLY A 256 -0.80 20.64 -14.87
C GLY A 256 -1.40 19.94 -16.10
N TYR A 257 -1.20 18.64 -16.25
CA TYR A 257 -1.85 17.85 -17.31
C TYR A 257 -3.24 17.34 -16.92
N LEU A 258 -3.56 17.33 -15.62
CA LEU A 258 -4.89 16.91 -15.14
C LEU A 258 -5.95 17.97 -15.53
N PRO A 259 -7.19 17.56 -15.85
CA PRO A 259 -8.30 18.49 -15.97
C PRO A 259 -8.56 19.24 -14.65
N SER A 260 -8.99 20.48 -14.71
CA SER A 260 -9.20 21.31 -13.50
C SER A 260 -10.30 20.78 -12.57
N HIS A 261 -11.18 19.94 -13.07
CA HIS A 261 -12.22 19.28 -12.30
C HIS A 261 -11.76 17.94 -11.69
N ALA A 262 -10.53 17.51 -11.98
CA ALA A 262 -10.00 16.25 -11.48
C ALA A 262 -9.74 16.30 -9.96
N ILE A 263 -9.84 15.14 -9.32
CA ILE A 263 -9.40 14.93 -7.94
C ILE A 263 -8.26 13.91 -7.91
N VAL A 264 -7.38 14.05 -6.93
CA VAL A 264 -6.25 13.14 -6.70
C VAL A 264 -6.46 12.37 -5.39
N VAL A 265 -6.31 11.05 -5.41
CA VAL A 265 -6.39 10.19 -4.23
C VAL A 265 -5.05 9.46 -4.05
N ASN A 266 -4.31 9.75 -2.98
CA ASN A 266 -3.04 9.10 -2.70
C ASN A 266 -3.16 8.04 -1.60
N LEU A 267 -2.94 6.79 -1.98
CA LEU A 267 -3.01 5.60 -1.12
C LEU A 267 -1.67 4.82 -1.12
N GLY A 268 -0.67 5.33 -1.80
CA GLY A 268 0.63 4.68 -1.98
C GLY A 268 1.67 5.17 -1.00
N ARG A 269 2.43 6.18 -1.43
CA ARG A 269 3.45 6.87 -0.62
C ARG A 269 3.34 8.38 -0.84
N GLY A 270 3.53 9.15 0.24
CA GLY A 270 3.37 10.60 0.22
C GLY A 270 4.32 11.31 -0.75
N ASP A 271 5.56 10.88 -0.78
CA ASP A 271 6.61 11.43 -1.63
C ASP A 271 6.42 11.22 -3.15
N THR A 272 5.35 10.53 -3.56
CA THR A 272 4.96 10.44 -4.98
C THR A 272 4.36 11.75 -5.50
N ILE A 273 3.93 12.63 -4.61
CA ILE A 273 3.38 13.96 -4.92
C ILE A 273 4.31 15.04 -4.35
N ASP A 274 4.69 16.01 -5.17
CA ASP A 274 5.26 17.27 -4.68
C ASP A 274 4.17 18.06 -3.94
N THR A 275 4.27 18.09 -2.60
CA THR A 275 3.28 18.73 -1.73
C THR A 275 3.10 20.21 -2.05
N ASN A 276 4.18 20.93 -2.39
CA ASN A 276 4.09 22.35 -2.75
C ASN A 276 3.38 22.56 -4.10
N ALA A 277 3.61 21.67 -5.06
CA ALA A 277 2.91 21.70 -6.33
C ALA A 277 1.42 21.41 -6.17
N LEU A 278 1.06 20.44 -5.31
CA LEU A 278 -0.33 20.14 -4.97
C LEU A 278 -1.03 21.34 -4.33
N LEU A 279 -0.40 21.98 -3.33
CA LEU A 279 -0.95 23.17 -2.68
C LEU A 279 -1.24 24.28 -3.68
N ARG A 280 -0.27 24.62 -4.55
CA ARG A 280 -0.46 25.63 -5.60
C ARG A 280 -1.60 25.27 -6.55
N ALA A 281 -1.70 24.01 -6.98
CA ALA A 281 -2.76 23.57 -7.88
C ALA A 281 -4.16 23.69 -7.26
N LEU A 282 -4.29 23.41 -5.95
CA LEU A 282 -5.53 23.58 -5.19
C LEU A 282 -5.89 25.07 -5.03
N ASP A 283 -4.92 25.92 -4.69
CA ASP A 283 -5.11 27.38 -4.51
C ASP A 283 -5.53 28.07 -5.81
N GLU A 284 -4.89 27.69 -6.91
CA GLU A 284 -5.17 28.21 -8.26
C GLU A 284 -6.40 27.54 -8.92
N LYS A 285 -7.10 26.64 -8.20
CA LYS A 285 -8.26 25.88 -8.72
C LYS A 285 -7.96 25.09 -10.00
N ARG A 286 -6.70 24.70 -10.18
CA ARG A 286 -6.26 23.80 -11.27
C ARG A 286 -6.47 22.33 -10.93
N LEU A 287 -6.88 22.05 -9.69
CA LEU A 287 -7.30 20.75 -9.20
C LEU A 287 -8.52 20.94 -8.31
N ALA A 288 -9.55 20.12 -8.49
CA ALA A 288 -10.80 20.25 -7.74
C ALA A 288 -10.66 19.82 -6.28
N GLY A 289 -9.83 18.82 -5.98
CA GLY A 289 -9.62 18.35 -4.61
C GLY A 289 -8.60 17.23 -4.51
N ALA A 290 -8.31 16.84 -3.27
CA ALA A 290 -7.42 15.73 -2.98
C ALA A 290 -7.88 14.93 -1.76
N ALA A 291 -7.65 13.60 -1.76
CA ALA A 291 -7.76 12.73 -0.61
C ALA A 291 -6.40 12.05 -0.36
N LEU A 292 -5.85 12.26 0.81
CA LEU A 292 -4.47 11.88 1.14
C LEU A 292 -4.47 11.01 2.39
N ASP A 293 -4.25 9.69 2.24
CA ASP A 293 -3.97 8.81 3.38
C ASP A 293 -2.49 8.84 3.74
N VAL A 294 -1.66 9.26 2.79
CA VAL A 294 -0.21 9.41 2.91
C VAL A 294 0.24 10.78 2.41
N VAL A 295 1.25 11.35 3.06
CA VAL A 295 1.83 12.66 2.76
C VAL A 295 3.36 12.58 2.79
N GLU A 296 4.07 13.54 2.15
CA GLU A 296 5.54 13.45 2.04
C GLU A 296 6.23 13.53 3.41
N GLU A 297 5.68 14.29 4.35
CA GLU A 297 6.16 14.39 5.73
C GLU A 297 5.13 13.75 6.66
N GLU A 298 5.47 12.58 7.22
CA GLU A 298 4.62 11.84 8.16
C GLU A 298 5.29 11.72 9.53
N PRO A 299 4.64 12.21 10.62
CA PRO A 299 3.33 12.91 10.66
C PRO A 299 3.37 14.29 10.01
N LEU A 300 2.24 14.68 9.38
CA LEU A 300 2.10 16.03 8.83
C LEU A 300 2.14 17.05 9.99
N PRO A 301 3.00 18.10 9.94
CA PRO A 301 3.12 19.08 11.03
C PRO A 301 1.80 19.79 11.34
N ASP A 302 1.60 20.12 12.63
CA ASP A 302 0.45 20.91 13.08
C ASP A 302 0.38 22.24 12.32
N GLY A 303 -0.82 22.64 11.92
CA GLY A 303 -1.04 23.88 11.16
C GLY A 303 -0.59 23.84 9.70
N HIS A 304 -0.20 22.68 9.17
CA HIS A 304 0.19 22.56 7.76
C HIS A 304 -0.94 23.03 6.84
N PRO A 305 -0.63 23.74 5.71
CA PRO A 305 -1.64 24.34 4.81
C PRO A 305 -2.62 23.36 4.14
N LEU A 306 -2.38 22.07 4.18
CA LEU A 306 -3.34 21.06 3.73
C LEU A 306 -4.51 20.88 4.69
N PHE A 307 -4.33 21.17 5.99
CA PHE A 307 -5.44 21.09 6.95
C PHE A 307 -6.46 22.22 6.75
N GLY A 308 -7.70 21.97 7.14
CA GLY A 308 -8.79 22.97 7.12
C GLY A 308 -9.35 23.32 5.75
N ARG A 309 -8.92 22.62 4.68
CA ARG A 309 -9.43 22.85 3.32
C ARG A 309 -10.70 22.06 3.07
N ASN A 310 -11.71 22.71 2.52
CA ASN A 310 -13.00 22.05 2.21
C ASN A 310 -12.89 21.01 1.07
N ASN A 311 -11.85 21.10 0.26
CA ASN A 311 -11.62 20.19 -0.89
C ASN A 311 -10.45 19.22 -0.66
N VAL A 312 -9.98 19.06 0.59
CA VAL A 312 -8.93 18.11 0.95
C VAL A 312 -9.39 17.22 2.10
N LEU A 313 -9.27 15.92 1.91
CA LEU A 313 -9.45 14.92 2.96
C LEU A 313 -8.09 14.35 3.33
N ILE A 314 -7.79 14.30 4.64
CA ILE A 314 -6.55 13.73 5.16
C ILE A 314 -6.88 12.66 6.20
N THR A 315 -6.25 11.51 6.06
CA THR A 315 -6.27 10.44 7.08
C THR A 315 -4.84 10.04 7.43
N PRO A 316 -4.54 9.70 8.70
CA PRO A 316 -3.17 9.55 9.17
C PRO A 316 -2.62 8.13 8.88
N HIS A 317 -2.48 7.76 7.60
CA HIS A 317 -1.95 6.49 7.12
C HIS A 317 -2.66 5.28 7.76
N VAL A 318 -3.99 5.28 7.67
CA VAL A 318 -4.87 4.28 8.33
C VAL A 318 -5.71 3.45 7.37
N SER A 319 -5.71 3.78 6.07
CA SER A 319 -6.58 3.11 5.09
C SER A 319 -6.36 1.59 5.02
N GLY A 320 -5.18 1.12 5.37
CA GLY A 320 -4.84 -0.31 5.44
C GLY A 320 -5.06 -0.98 6.79
N ARG A 321 -5.37 -0.23 7.87
CA ARG A 321 -5.47 -0.73 9.24
C ARG A 321 -6.80 -1.43 9.50
N THR A 322 -6.93 -2.66 9.02
CA THR A 322 -8.11 -3.51 9.24
C THR A 322 -7.92 -4.43 10.46
N SER A 323 -9.02 -4.82 11.12
CA SER A 323 -9.02 -5.84 12.19
C SER A 323 -8.50 -7.21 11.71
N MET A 324 -8.55 -7.48 10.39
CA MET A 324 -8.06 -8.71 9.77
C MET A 324 -6.58 -8.66 9.37
N TYR A 325 -5.87 -7.58 9.73
CA TYR A 325 -4.49 -7.35 9.28
C TYR A 325 -3.56 -8.52 9.61
N PHE A 326 -3.42 -8.81 10.91
CA PHE A 326 -2.49 -9.84 11.37
C PHE A 326 -2.95 -11.26 11.04
N GLU A 327 -4.27 -11.49 11.00
CA GLU A 327 -4.84 -12.76 10.56
C GLU A 327 -4.45 -13.09 9.11
N ARG A 328 -4.53 -12.11 8.21
CA ARG A 328 -4.10 -12.30 6.82
C ARG A 328 -2.58 -12.36 6.68
N SER A 329 -1.86 -11.59 7.49
CA SER A 329 -0.39 -11.57 7.47
C SER A 329 0.19 -12.94 7.85
N ILE A 330 -0.31 -13.57 8.92
CA ILE A 330 0.18 -14.89 9.35
C ILE A 330 -0.15 -15.97 8.30
N GLN A 331 -1.27 -15.89 7.61
CA GLN A 331 -1.63 -16.83 6.53
C GLN A 331 -0.63 -16.77 5.37
N ILE A 332 -0.16 -15.57 4.99
CA ILE A 332 0.90 -15.43 3.98
C ILE A 332 2.22 -16.02 4.49
N CYS A 333 2.58 -15.77 5.74
CA CYS A 333 3.78 -16.36 6.34
C CYS A 333 3.75 -17.88 6.26
N VAL A 334 2.67 -18.50 6.72
CA VAL A 334 2.47 -19.95 6.70
C VAL A 334 2.55 -20.53 5.29
N GLU A 335 1.90 -19.87 4.34
CA GLU A 335 1.95 -20.32 2.95
C GLU A 335 3.36 -20.17 2.34
N ASN A 336 4.08 -19.11 2.63
CA ASN A 336 5.45 -18.93 2.18
C ASN A 336 6.42 -19.95 2.80
N LEU A 337 6.23 -20.32 4.08
CA LEU A 337 6.98 -21.40 4.71
C LEU A 337 6.70 -22.75 4.03
N ARG A 338 5.44 -23.02 3.66
CA ARG A 338 5.08 -24.21 2.87
C ARG A 338 5.77 -24.22 1.52
N ARG A 339 5.69 -23.10 0.79
CA ARG A 339 6.29 -22.93 -0.56
C ARG A 339 7.80 -23.12 -0.54
N LEU A 340 8.51 -22.50 0.38
CA LEU A 340 9.96 -22.66 0.54
C LEU A 340 10.37 -24.11 0.74
N ARG A 341 9.61 -24.85 1.58
CA ARG A 341 9.89 -26.27 1.83
C ARG A 341 9.65 -27.17 0.62
N GLN A 342 8.75 -26.74 -0.28
CA GLN A 342 8.44 -27.47 -1.51
C GLN A 342 9.30 -27.01 -2.71
N GLY A 343 10.19 -26.01 -2.50
CA GLY A 343 10.97 -25.41 -3.59
C GLY A 343 10.13 -24.59 -4.55
N GLU A 344 8.94 -24.17 -4.14
CA GLU A 344 8.06 -23.31 -4.91
C GLU A 344 8.47 -21.83 -4.74
N GLU A 345 8.12 -21.00 -5.73
CA GLU A 345 8.30 -19.56 -5.62
C GLU A 345 7.38 -18.97 -4.53
N ILE A 346 7.98 -18.18 -3.60
CA ILE A 346 7.23 -17.52 -2.52
C ILE A 346 6.38 -16.38 -3.05
N TRP A 347 5.26 -16.13 -2.39
CA TRP A 347 4.43 -14.97 -2.68
C TRP A 347 5.10 -13.67 -2.22
N ASN A 348 4.94 -12.61 -3.01
CA ASN A 348 5.37 -11.25 -2.68
C ASN A 348 6.88 -11.15 -2.36
N LYS A 349 7.70 -11.92 -3.07
CA LYS A 349 9.15 -11.88 -2.95
C LYS A 349 9.67 -10.48 -3.23
N VAL A 350 10.51 -9.97 -2.34
CA VAL A 350 11.16 -8.67 -2.50
C VAL A 350 12.30 -8.78 -3.51
N ASP A 351 12.31 -7.88 -4.48
CA ASP A 351 13.44 -7.64 -5.36
C ASP A 351 14.29 -6.51 -4.75
N PHE A 352 15.43 -6.86 -4.15
CA PHE A 352 16.32 -5.88 -3.50
C PHE A 352 16.84 -4.79 -4.45
N LYS A 353 16.93 -5.08 -5.76
CA LYS A 353 17.36 -4.08 -6.77
C LYS A 353 16.28 -3.05 -7.05
N ARG A 354 15.02 -3.47 -6.99
CA ARG A 354 13.86 -2.58 -7.18
C ARG A 354 13.42 -1.89 -5.89
N GLY A 355 13.76 -2.46 -4.73
CA GLY A 355 13.37 -1.96 -3.42
C GLY A 355 11.93 -2.31 -3.00
N TYR A 356 11.26 -3.24 -3.70
CA TYR A 356 9.90 -3.70 -3.39
C TYR A 356 9.63 -5.09 -3.95
#